data_e06542b4531dc845ac5bfb9169025e50
#
_entry.id   e06542b4531dc845ac5bfb9169025e50
#
_cell.length_a   1.000
_cell.length_b   1.000
_cell.length_c   1.000
_cell.angle_alpha   90.00
_cell.angle_beta   90.00
_cell.angle_gamma   90.00
#
_symmetry.space_group_name_H-M   'P 1'
#
loop_
_entity.id
_entity.type
_entity.pdbx_description
1 polymer ?
#
loop_
_entity_poly.entity_id
_entity_poly.type
_entity_poly.pdbx_seq_one_letter_code
_entity_poly.pdbx_strand_id
1 'polypeptide(L)'
;MKKTQDLYLQYIPEFDSYGIKKEVVAQLSEKGIVAKILLPKNLQKNDTKQKPTIGFLLGQDKSDNGGEYYTISNSYLQAMLNTGSDIRFLDYENPYQQMKACDCAVLPGGVFNNPENFYIDGKVLGDEIGKRYFAYRSVIAEAYKTKKPLLGICAGAQMIGALLGNMMMYRDIKSEVLHPAIHNPKEETDVRVHQIKLLRNTPIFDIMGIDKNENHILINSRHNQSMVQDVLQDYVIGTPKVKMDIYAISEADGIPEIWGNEEAGILCVQGHPEDLVSDGKMQNIYNYITHKAKEHKLRYNSLVFQKDEKVR
;
A
#
# COMPACT_ATOMS: atom_id res chain seq x y z
N MET A 1 20.25 -14.96 13.57
CA MET A 1 19.14 -14.82 12.58
C MET A 1 18.00 -15.76 12.95
N LYS A 2 16.74 -15.33 12.86
CA LYS A 2 15.60 -16.25 13.00
C LYS A 2 15.62 -17.28 11.86
N LYS A 3 15.20 -18.52 12.13
CA LYS A 3 15.01 -19.53 11.08
C LYS A 3 13.92 -19.06 10.12
N THR A 4 14.08 -19.33 8.83
CA THR A 4 13.07 -19.05 7.80
C THR A 4 12.67 -20.33 7.08
N GLN A 5 11.42 -20.39 6.60
CA GLN A 5 10.90 -21.47 5.77
C GLN A 5 10.21 -20.90 4.55
N ASP A 6 10.58 -21.39 3.36
CA ASP A 6 9.95 -21.00 2.11
C ASP A 6 8.55 -21.61 2.01
N LEU A 7 7.56 -20.76 1.71
CA LEU A 7 6.19 -21.12 1.41
C LEU A 7 5.81 -20.51 0.06
N TYR A 8 4.96 -21.19 -0.70
CA TYR A 8 4.53 -20.74 -2.01
C TYR A 8 3.04 -20.47 -2.02
N LEU A 9 2.63 -19.32 -2.53
CA LEU A 9 1.22 -19.03 -2.77
C LEU A 9 0.62 -20.04 -3.74
N GLN A 10 -0.66 -20.36 -3.55
CA GLN A 10 -1.46 -21.21 -4.42
C GLN A 10 -2.64 -20.43 -4.96
N TYR A 11 -3.05 -20.70 -6.20
CA TYR A 11 -4.25 -20.11 -6.74
C TYR A 11 -5.49 -20.68 -6.04
N ILE A 12 -6.39 -19.82 -5.61
CA ILE A 12 -7.64 -20.15 -4.91
C ILE A 12 -8.80 -19.69 -5.80
N PRO A 13 -9.42 -20.61 -6.56
CA PRO A 13 -10.49 -20.24 -7.53
C PRO A 13 -11.68 -19.52 -6.89
N GLU A 14 -12.03 -19.85 -5.65
CA GLU A 14 -13.14 -19.26 -4.90
C GLU A 14 -13.01 -17.74 -4.75
N PHE A 15 -11.77 -17.23 -4.69
CA PHE A 15 -11.49 -15.79 -4.52
C PHE A 15 -10.90 -15.13 -5.77
N ASP A 16 -10.69 -15.89 -6.84
CA ASP A 16 -9.87 -15.46 -7.99
C ASP A 16 -8.56 -14.79 -7.55
N SER A 17 -7.88 -15.39 -6.60
CA SER A 17 -6.72 -14.83 -5.90
C SER A 17 -5.65 -15.89 -5.65
N TYR A 18 -4.44 -15.44 -5.36
CA TYR A 18 -3.39 -16.30 -4.83
C TYR A 18 -3.32 -16.16 -3.32
N GLY A 19 -3.13 -17.28 -2.59
CA GLY A 19 -3.14 -17.23 -1.13
C GLY A 19 -2.44 -18.40 -0.46
N ILE A 20 -2.39 -18.32 0.87
CA ILE A 20 -1.87 -19.35 1.76
C ILE A 20 -2.72 -19.40 3.03
N LYS A 21 -2.97 -20.60 3.55
CA LYS A 21 -3.72 -20.79 4.80
C LYS A 21 -3.05 -20.10 5.97
N LYS A 22 -3.81 -19.31 6.73
CA LYS A 22 -3.32 -18.55 7.91
C LYS A 22 -2.78 -19.50 8.98
N GLU A 23 -3.41 -20.65 9.19
CA GLU A 23 -2.97 -21.67 10.16
C GLU A 23 -1.55 -22.15 9.93
N VAL A 24 -1.13 -22.34 8.65
CA VAL A 24 0.23 -22.77 8.30
C VAL A 24 1.26 -21.71 8.70
N VAL A 25 0.96 -20.45 8.46
CA VAL A 25 1.83 -19.32 8.82
C VAL A 25 1.91 -19.17 10.35
N ALA A 26 0.77 -19.27 11.03
CA ALA A 26 0.69 -19.18 12.49
C ALA A 26 1.52 -20.30 13.17
N GLN A 27 1.39 -21.55 12.73
CA GLN A 27 2.16 -22.68 13.26
C GLN A 27 3.68 -22.51 13.11
N LEU A 28 4.15 -21.89 12.02
CA LEU A 28 5.57 -21.55 11.87
C LEU A 28 5.99 -20.48 12.86
N SER A 29 5.17 -19.43 13.00
CA SER A 29 5.43 -18.32 13.94
C SER A 29 5.54 -18.81 15.39
N GLU A 30 4.65 -19.71 15.82
CA GLU A 30 4.69 -20.36 17.16
C GLU A 30 5.99 -21.14 17.40
N LYS A 31 6.55 -21.73 16.35
CA LYS A 31 7.87 -22.41 16.38
C LYS A 31 9.05 -21.45 16.25
N GLY A 32 8.82 -20.13 16.25
CA GLY A 32 9.85 -19.11 16.06
C GLY A 32 10.45 -19.05 14.65
N ILE A 33 9.76 -19.64 13.66
CA ILE A 33 10.16 -19.66 12.24
C ILE A 33 9.41 -18.55 11.50
N VAL A 34 10.13 -17.73 10.75
CA VAL A 34 9.54 -16.69 9.88
C VAL A 34 9.20 -17.31 8.53
N ALA A 35 7.94 -17.21 8.12
CA ALA A 35 7.52 -17.61 6.78
C ALA A 35 8.16 -16.68 5.72
N LYS A 36 8.77 -17.28 4.69
CA LYS A 36 9.20 -16.58 3.49
C LYS A 36 8.22 -16.95 2.38
N ILE A 37 7.20 -16.09 2.22
CA ILE A 37 6.10 -16.33 1.28
C ILE A 37 6.52 -15.82 -0.11
N LEU A 38 6.45 -16.70 -1.09
CA LEU A 38 6.96 -16.53 -2.44
C LEU A 38 5.86 -16.73 -3.49
N LEU A 39 6.11 -16.20 -4.68
CA LEU A 39 5.31 -16.52 -5.87
C LEU A 39 5.29 -18.03 -6.13
N PRO A 40 4.20 -18.57 -6.72
CA PRO A 40 4.21 -19.89 -7.32
C PRO A 40 5.40 -20.07 -8.26
N LYS A 41 6.00 -21.25 -8.28
CA LYS A 41 7.23 -21.52 -9.05
C LYS A 41 7.09 -21.21 -10.55
N ASN A 42 5.91 -21.45 -11.11
CA ASN A 42 5.60 -21.16 -12.52
C ASN A 42 5.49 -19.66 -12.84
N LEU A 43 5.34 -18.80 -11.85
CA LEU A 43 5.31 -17.33 -12.00
C LEU A 43 6.67 -16.68 -11.69
N GLN A 44 7.63 -17.44 -11.18
CA GLN A 44 8.98 -16.91 -10.93
C GLN A 44 9.76 -16.79 -12.25
N LYS A 45 10.34 -15.61 -12.48
CA LYS A 45 11.24 -15.39 -13.62
C LYS A 45 12.67 -15.69 -13.18
N ASN A 46 13.34 -16.61 -13.90
CA ASN A 46 14.77 -16.86 -13.72
C ASN A 46 15.56 -15.73 -14.40
N ASP A 47 15.76 -14.64 -13.67
CA ASP A 47 16.59 -13.53 -14.13
C ASP A 47 17.72 -13.30 -13.13
N THR A 48 18.94 -13.21 -13.64
CA THR A 48 20.16 -13.01 -12.84
C THR A 48 20.41 -11.55 -12.49
N LYS A 49 19.62 -10.61 -13.00
CA LYS A 49 19.80 -9.19 -12.70
C LYS A 49 19.37 -8.88 -11.28
N GLN A 50 20.16 -8.07 -10.59
CA GLN A 50 19.85 -7.61 -9.25
C GLN A 50 18.64 -6.65 -9.30
N LYS A 51 17.45 -7.16 -9.00
CA LYS A 51 16.19 -6.44 -8.98
C LYS A 51 15.89 -5.90 -7.57
N PRO A 52 15.13 -4.82 -7.44
CA PRO A 52 14.58 -4.47 -6.15
C PRO A 52 13.52 -5.50 -5.73
N THR A 53 13.38 -5.70 -4.43
CA THR A 53 12.37 -6.59 -3.85
C THR A 53 11.22 -5.76 -3.32
N ILE A 54 10.04 -5.94 -3.89
CA ILE A 54 8.79 -5.34 -3.39
C ILE A 54 8.22 -6.25 -2.31
N GLY A 55 7.98 -5.71 -1.11
CA GLY A 55 7.18 -6.34 -0.08
C GLY A 55 5.69 -6.01 -0.29
N PHE A 56 4.83 -6.99 -0.43
CA PHE A 56 3.39 -6.79 -0.51
C PHE A 56 2.73 -7.35 0.76
N LEU A 57 2.03 -6.50 1.51
CA LEU A 57 1.27 -6.95 2.68
C LEU A 57 -0.02 -7.63 2.21
N LEU A 58 -0.15 -8.94 2.49
CA LEU A 58 -1.28 -9.73 2.04
C LEU A 58 -2.61 -9.24 2.62
N GLY A 59 -3.67 -9.39 1.86
CA GLY A 59 -5.05 -9.30 2.32
C GLY A 59 -5.47 -10.52 3.13
N GLN A 60 -6.75 -10.59 3.48
CA GLN A 60 -7.34 -11.75 4.17
C GLN A 60 -8.69 -12.07 3.54
N ASP A 61 -8.92 -13.36 3.30
CA ASP A 61 -10.19 -13.90 2.85
C ASP A 61 -10.58 -15.13 3.66
N LYS A 62 -11.89 -15.41 3.69
CA LYS A 62 -12.46 -16.58 4.37
C LYS A 62 -13.32 -17.34 3.37
N SER A 63 -13.03 -18.61 3.19
CA SER A 63 -13.79 -19.51 2.32
C SER A 63 -15.13 -19.92 2.93
N ASP A 64 -16.07 -20.34 2.11
CA ASP A 64 -17.41 -20.80 2.54
C ASP A 64 -17.35 -21.96 3.54
N ASN A 65 -16.32 -22.81 3.45
CA ASN A 65 -16.08 -23.90 4.39
C ASN A 65 -15.35 -23.46 5.67
N GLY A 66 -15.17 -22.14 5.87
CA GLY A 66 -14.57 -21.55 7.07
C GLY A 66 -13.06 -21.48 7.08
N GLY A 67 -12.35 -21.90 6.01
CA GLY A 67 -10.91 -21.74 5.90
C GLY A 67 -10.49 -20.27 5.80
N GLU A 68 -9.46 -19.87 6.54
CA GLU A 68 -8.94 -18.51 6.50
C GLU A 68 -7.61 -18.45 5.75
N TYR A 69 -7.47 -17.45 4.89
CA TYR A 69 -6.32 -17.29 4.01
C TYR A 69 -5.72 -15.88 4.08
N TYR A 70 -4.40 -15.80 3.92
CA TYR A 70 -3.73 -14.59 3.46
C TYR A 70 -3.70 -14.61 1.94
N THR A 71 -4.15 -13.52 1.30
CA THR A 71 -4.42 -13.48 -0.14
C THR A 71 -3.87 -12.25 -0.84
N ILE A 72 -3.70 -12.36 -2.14
CA ILE A 72 -3.46 -11.28 -3.08
C ILE A 72 -4.34 -11.49 -4.32
N SER A 73 -5.12 -10.48 -4.72
CA SER A 73 -5.90 -10.54 -5.95
C SER A 73 -5.01 -10.57 -7.20
N ASN A 74 -5.56 -11.09 -8.29
CA ASN A 74 -4.89 -11.11 -9.59
C ASN A 74 -4.48 -9.71 -10.06
N SER A 75 -5.32 -8.68 -9.82
CA SER A 75 -5.04 -7.30 -10.21
C SER A 75 -3.74 -6.78 -9.55
N TYR A 76 -3.62 -6.90 -8.23
CA TYR A 76 -2.39 -6.51 -7.52
C TYR A 76 -1.19 -7.31 -7.98
N LEU A 77 -1.35 -8.63 -8.12
CA LEU A 77 -0.25 -9.49 -8.55
C LEU A 77 0.24 -9.10 -9.94
N GLN A 78 -0.67 -8.87 -10.89
CA GLN A 78 -0.33 -8.46 -12.26
C GLN A 78 0.36 -7.09 -12.28
N ALA A 79 -0.15 -6.11 -11.52
CA ALA A 79 0.46 -4.78 -11.41
C ALA A 79 1.93 -4.85 -10.95
N MET A 80 2.23 -5.70 -9.97
CA MET A 80 3.60 -5.89 -9.49
C MET A 80 4.47 -6.70 -10.44
N LEU A 81 3.95 -7.76 -11.06
CA LEU A 81 4.69 -8.55 -12.06
C LEU A 81 5.12 -7.71 -13.26
N ASN A 82 4.29 -6.75 -13.69
CA ASN A 82 4.58 -5.82 -14.78
C ASN A 82 5.79 -4.92 -14.49
N THR A 83 6.12 -4.66 -13.22
CA THR A 83 7.31 -3.87 -12.85
C THR A 83 8.63 -4.61 -13.12
N GLY A 84 8.58 -5.93 -13.26
CA GLY A 84 9.75 -6.79 -13.39
C GLY A 84 10.57 -6.94 -12.11
N SER A 85 10.07 -6.52 -10.95
CA SER A 85 10.73 -6.63 -9.64
C SER A 85 10.59 -8.03 -9.05
N ASP A 86 11.44 -8.35 -8.06
CA ASP A 86 11.21 -9.48 -7.19
C ASP A 86 10.09 -9.15 -6.20
N ILE A 87 9.21 -10.12 -5.92
CA ILE A 87 8.07 -9.91 -5.02
C ILE A 87 8.20 -10.85 -3.82
N ARG A 88 7.99 -10.28 -2.65
CA ARG A 88 7.84 -11.00 -1.38
C ARG A 88 6.54 -10.63 -0.73
N PHE A 89 5.88 -11.61 -0.14
CA PHE A 89 4.61 -11.39 0.54
C PHE A 89 4.83 -11.34 2.04
N LEU A 90 4.18 -10.37 2.68
CA LEU A 90 4.24 -10.11 4.11
C LEU A 90 2.94 -10.60 4.73
N ASP A 91 3.03 -11.45 5.76
CA ASP A 91 1.89 -11.90 6.57
C ASP A 91 1.70 -11.01 7.81
N TYR A 92 0.73 -11.34 8.66
CA TYR A 92 0.44 -10.57 9.88
C TYR A 92 1.11 -11.12 11.14
N GLU A 93 1.82 -12.24 11.06
CA GLU A 93 2.51 -12.82 12.21
C GLU A 93 3.93 -12.25 12.37
N ASN A 94 4.64 -12.01 11.25
CA ASN A 94 6.03 -11.53 11.28
C ASN A 94 6.32 -10.39 10.28
N PRO A 95 5.42 -9.41 10.07
CA PRO A 95 5.54 -8.42 8.99
C PRO A 95 6.79 -7.56 9.13
N TYR A 96 7.17 -7.19 10.34
CA TYR A 96 8.39 -6.44 10.63
C TYR A 96 9.66 -7.17 10.19
N GLN A 97 9.75 -8.49 10.47
CA GLN A 97 10.95 -9.26 10.11
C GLN A 97 11.02 -9.50 8.60
N GLN A 98 9.88 -9.75 7.98
CA GLN A 98 9.77 -9.94 6.53
C GLN A 98 10.10 -8.66 5.76
N MET A 99 9.66 -7.49 6.25
CA MET A 99 9.93 -6.19 5.65
C MET A 99 11.43 -5.87 5.57
N LYS A 100 12.26 -6.39 6.48
CA LYS A 100 13.71 -6.19 6.44
C LYS A 100 14.35 -6.67 5.14
N ALA A 101 13.79 -7.71 4.53
CA ALA A 101 14.29 -8.31 3.31
C ALA A 101 13.71 -7.67 2.02
N CYS A 102 12.93 -6.60 2.14
CA CYS A 102 12.34 -5.87 1.03
C CYS A 102 13.01 -4.51 0.86
N ASP A 103 12.99 -3.97 -0.36
CA ASP A 103 13.54 -2.65 -0.68
C ASP A 103 12.48 -1.55 -0.64
N CYS A 104 11.20 -1.92 -0.74
CA CYS A 104 10.02 -1.06 -0.55
C CYS A 104 8.82 -1.90 -0.10
N ALA A 105 7.67 -1.27 0.19
CA ALA A 105 6.43 -2.00 0.43
C ALA A 105 5.24 -1.41 -0.33
N VAL A 106 4.31 -2.30 -0.71
CA VAL A 106 2.97 -2.00 -1.18
C VAL A 106 1.97 -2.44 -0.10
N LEU A 107 1.15 -1.51 0.35
CA LEU A 107 0.10 -1.71 1.35
C LEU A 107 -1.24 -1.64 0.65
N PRO A 108 -1.97 -2.76 0.49
CA PRO A 108 -3.21 -2.81 -0.28
C PRO A 108 -4.40 -2.17 0.43
N GLY A 109 -5.49 -2.04 -0.30
CA GLY A 109 -6.81 -1.72 0.21
C GLY A 109 -7.42 -2.83 1.07
N GLY A 110 -8.61 -2.58 1.58
CA GLY A 110 -9.44 -3.53 2.31
C GLY A 110 -10.09 -2.93 3.54
N VAL A 111 -10.99 -3.69 4.17
CA VAL A 111 -11.75 -3.26 5.35
C VAL A 111 -11.06 -3.72 6.63
N PHE A 112 -10.88 -2.82 7.58
CA PHE A 112 -10.47 -3.12 8.95
C PHE A 112 -10.73 -1.93 9.88
N ASN A 113 -10.76 -2.18 11.18
CA ASN A 113 -11.00 -1.15 12.17
C ASN A 113 -9.72 -0.36 12.46
N ASN A 114 -9.83 0.96 12.37
CA ASN A 114 -8.77 1.89 12.69
C ASN A 114 -8.94 2.44 14.11
N PRO A 115 -7.85 2.91 14.76
CA PRO A 115 -7.95 3.65 16.00
C PRO A 115 -8.87 4.88 15.86
N GLU A 116 -9.64 5.16 16.91
CA GLU A 116 -10.60 6.26 16.92
C GLU A 116 -9.99 7.62 16.67
N ASN A 117 -8.79 7.83 17.20
CA ASN A 117 -8.07 9.07 17.03
C ASN A 117 -7.62 9.35 15.58
N PHE A 118 -7.90 8.44 14.64
CA PHE A 118 -7.72 8.70 13.22
C PHE A 118 -8.89 9.47 12.61
N TYR A 119 -10.04 9.53 13.29
CA TYR A 119 -11.25 10.13 12.75
C TYR A 119 -11.55 11.49 13.36
N ILE A 120 -12.06 12.41 12.53
CA ILE A 120 -12.41 13.77 12.97
C ILE A 120 -13.55 13.81 13.97
N ASP A 121 -14.43 12.82 13.95
CA ASP A 121 -15.57 12.72 14.87
C ASP A 121 -15.18 12.19 16.25
N GLY A 122 -13.99 11.62 16.41
CA GLY A 122 -13.46 11.08 17.66
C GLY A 122 -14.32 10.00 18.32
N LYS A 123 -15.33 9.46 17.59
CA LYS A 123 -16.24 8.47 18.15
C LYS A 123 -15.55 7.12 18.34
N VAL A 124 -15.76 6.55 19.52
CA VAL A 124 -15.36 5.19 19.86
C VAL A 124 -16.22 4.22 19.06
N LEU A 125 -15.58 3.41 18.21
CA LEU A 125 -16.18 2.19 17.70
C LEU A 125 -15.88 1.08 18.69
N GLY A 126 -16.92 0.36 19.14
CA GLY A 126 -16.77 -0.72 20.11
C GLY A 126 -16.02 -1.96 19.60
N ASP A 127 -15.47 -1.91 18.39
CA ASP A 127 -14.83 -3.03 17.74
C ASP A 127 -13.34 -3.09 18.06
N GLU A 128 -12.84 -4.29 18.31
CA GLU A 128 -11.44 -4.56 18.61
C GLU A 128 -10.55 -4.25 17.40
N ILE A 129 -9.40 -3.58 17.66
CA ILE A 129 -8.38 -3.35 16.67
C ILE A 129 -7.68 -4.66 16.31
N GLY A 130 -7.93 -5.17 15.11
CA GLY A 130 -7.49 -6.48 14.67
C GLY A 130 -6.01 -6.56 14.28
N LYS A 131 -5.51 -7.80 14.11
CA LYS A 131 -4.12 -8.10 13.67
C LYS A 131 -3.70 -7.34 12.41
N ARG A 132 -4.63 -7.07 11.50
CA ARG A 132 -4.36 -6.35 10.25
C ARG A 132 -3.80 -4.95 10.51
N TYR A 133 -4.41 -4.18 11.40
CA TYR A 133 -3.89 -2.86 11.80
C TYR A 133 -2.45 -2.94 12.29
N PHE A 134 -2.16 -3.90 13.18
CA PHE A 134 -0.80 -4.05 13.72
C PHE A 134 0.22 -4.46 12.66
N ALA A 135 -0.20 -5.25 11.66
CA ALA A 135 0.66 -5.60 10.53
C ALA A 135 1.00 -4.36 9.68
N TYR A 136 0.01 -3.55 9.29
CA TYR A 136 0.24 -2.28 8.58
C TYR A 136 1.18 -1.37 9.37
N ARG A 137 0.88 -1.14 10.65
CA ARG A 137 1.72 -0.32 11.53
C ARG A 137 3.16 -0.82 11.60
N SER A 138 3.36 -2.12 11.67
CA SER A 138 4.69 -2.73 11.75
C SER A 138 5.50 -2.54 10.46
N VAL A 139 4.87 -2.72 9.30
CA VAL A 139 5.49 -2.48 7.99
C VAL A 139 5.84 -1.01 7.82
N ILE A 140 4.89 -0.11 8.11
CA ILE A 140 5.09 1.34 8.01
C ILE A 140 6.22 1.81 8.93
N ALA A 141 6.25 1.33 10.19
CA ALA A 141 7.28 1.69 11.15
C ALA A 141 8.67 1.23 10.71
N GLU A 142 8.81 0.00 10.17
CA GLU A 142 10.10 -0.48 9.67
C GLU A 142 10.52 0.27 8.41
N ALA A 143 9.59 0.52 7.48
CA ALA A 143 9.88 1.28 6.27
C ALA A 143 10.35 2.71 6.61
N TYR A 144 9.65 3.42 7.50
CA TYR A 144 10.02 4.75 7.96
C TYR A 144 11.42 4.76 8.62
N LYS A 145 11.66 3.81 9.54
CA LYS A 145 12.95 3.67 10.25
C LYS A 145 14.12 3.44 9.29
N THR A 146 13.89 2.67 8.22
CA THR A 146 14.92 2.27 7.26
C THR A 146 14.88 3.08 5.97
N LYS A 147 14.04 4.13 5.92
CA LYS A 147 13.84 5.04 4.77
C LYS A 147 13.46 4.31 3.48
N LYS A 148 12.74 3.19 3.59
CA LYS A 148 12.26 2.43 2.44
C LYS A 148 11.00 3.07 1.88
N PRO A 149 10.87 3.15 0.55
CA PRO A 149 9.69 3.69 -0.11
C PRO A 149 8.42 2.91 0.24
N LEU A 150 7.27 3.62 0.22
CA LEU A 150 5.95 3.08 0.51
C LEU A 150 4.95 3.47 -0.57
N LEU A 151 4.19 2.50 -1.07
CA LEU A 151 2.97 2.71 -1.84
C LEU A 151 1.78 2.24 -1.02
N GLY A 152 0.85 3.14 -0.71
CA GLY A 152 -0.43 2.81 -0.10
C GLY A 152 -1.57 2.89 -1.11
N ILE A 153 -2.47 1.92 -1.08
CA ILE A 153 -3.67 1.86 -1.92
C ILE A 153 -4.90 1.82 -1.01
N CYS A 154 -5.88 2.71 -1.23
CA CYS A 154 -7.13 2.77 -0.48
C CYS A 154 -6.87 2.78 1.05
N ALA A 155 -7.25 1.76 1.81
CA ALA A 155 -6.99 1.67 3.24
C ALA A 155 -5.49 1.71 3.58
N GLY A 156 -4.61 1.16 2.74
CA GLY A 156 -3.15 1.28 2.91
C GLY A 156 -2.66 2.72 2.80
N ALA A 157 -3.24 3.49 1.88
CA ALA A 157 -2.97 4.92 1.74
C ALA A 157 -3.43 5.70 2.99
N GLN A 158 -4.62 5.42 3.48
CA GLN A 158 -5.17 6.01 4.70
C GLN A 158 -4.28 5.74 5.91
N MET A 159 -3.80 4.49 6.07
CA MET A 159 -2.89 4.12 7.16
C MET A 159 -1.55 4.86 7.12
N ILE A 160 -0.97 5.03 5.93
CA ILE A 160 0.27 5.81 5.76
C ILE A 160 0.01 7.28 6.11
N GLY A 161 -1.06 7.86 5.58
CA GLY A 161 -1.46 9.24 5.86
C GLY A 161 -1.64 9.50 7.36
N ALA A 162 -2.38 8.63 8.06
CA ALA A 162 -2.63 8.76 9.48
C ALA A 162 -1.36 8.54 10.34
N LEU A 163 -0.58 7.47 10.09
CA LEU A 163 0.55 7.11 10.95
C LEU A 163 1.82 7.94 10.73
N LEU A 164 2.06 8.41 9.51
CA LEU A 164 3.24 9.22 9.18
C LEU A 164 2.92 10.70 8.99
N GLY A 165 1.78 11.01 8.35
CA GLY A 165 1.36 12.36 8.06
C GLY A 165 0.53 13.00 9.19
N ASN A 166 0.12 12.21 10.19
CA ASN A 166 -0.88 12.61 11.19
C ASN A 166 -2.17 13.16 10.57
N MET A 167 -2.50 12.71 9.36
CA MET A 167 -3.71 13.11 8.65
C MET A 167 -4.93 12.43 9.29
N MET A 168 -6.02 13.15 9.37
CA MET A 168 -7.29 12.62 9.88
C MET A 168 -8.20 12.12 8.76
N MET A 169 -9.21 11.35 9.12
CA MET A 169 -10.13 10.72 8.18
C MET A 169 -11.58 11.04 8.50
N TYR A 170 -12.41 11.05 7.46
CA TYR A 170 -13.84 10.84 7.57
C TYR A 170 -14.13 9.35 7.81
N ARG A 171 -14.97 9.04 8.81
CA ARG A 171 -15.37 7.69 9.15
C ARG A 171 -16.33 7.09 8.13
N ASP A 172 -17.28 7.89 7.71
CA ASP A 172 -18.30 7.53 6.73
C ASP A 172 -18.56 8.72 5.80
N ILE A 173 -18.02 8.65 4.61
CA ILE A 173 -18.20 9.71 3.60
C ILE A 173 -19.66 9.93 3.21
N LYS A 174 -20.56 8.96 3.43
CA LYS A 174 -22.00 9.12 3.14
C LYS A 174 -22.65 10.25 3.92
N SER A 175 -22.15 10.53 5.12
CA SER A 175 -22.65 11.61 5.98
C SER A 175 -21.79 12.86 5.96
N GLU A 176 -20.58 12.79 5.41
CA GLU A 176 -19.56 13.83 5.61
C GLU A 176 -19.24 14.62 4.32
N VAL A 177 -19.60 14.11 3.13
CA VAL A 177 -19.27 14.76 1.86
C VAL A 177 -20.49 14.98 0.97
N LEU A 178 -20.34 15.89 0.00
CA LEU A 178 -21.45 16.32 -0.88
C LEU A 178 -21.88 15.26 -1.89
N HIS A 179 -20.94 14.44 -2.37
CA HIS A 179 -21.16 13.48 -3.45
C HIS A 179 -20.71 12.04 -3.11
N PRO A 180 -21.18 11.45 -2.00
CA PRO A 180 -20.64 10.18 -1.50
C PRO A 180 -20.79 9.00 -2.47
N ALA A 181 -21.78 9.03 -3.37
CA ALA A 181 -22.06 7.92 -4.27
C ALA A 181 -20.95 7.67 -5.30
N ILE A 182 -20.17 8.70 -5.66
CA ILE A 182 -19.07 8.54 -6.62
C ILE A 182 -17.87 7.79 -6.05
N HIS A 183 -17.72 7.78 -4.72
CA HIS A 183 -16.57 7.15 -4.05
C HIS A 183 -16.77 5.66 -3.80
N ASN A 184 -18.02 5.19 -3.76
CA ASN A 184 -18.32 3.76 -3.63
C ASN A 184 -19.56 3.40 -4.48
N PRO A 185 -19.48 3.54 -5.80
CA PRO A 185 -20.54 3.10 -6.70
C PRO A 185 -20.59 1.57 -6.70
N LYS A 186 -21.73 1.03 -7.16
CA LYS A 186 -21.93 -0.42 -7.35
C LYS A 186 -21.48 -0.89 -8.75
N GLU A 187 -20.42 -0.30 -9.25
CA GLU A 187 -19.89 -0.62 -10.58
C GLU A 187 -18.81 -1.72 -10.49
N GLU A 188 -18.48 -2.29 -11.64
CA GLU A 188 -17.35 -3.22 -11.76
C GLU A 188 -16.04 -2.53 -11.35
N THR A 189 -15.08 -3.32 -10.89
CA THR A 189 -13.86 -2.80 -10.25
C THR A 189 -12.96 -1.99 -11.17
N ASP A 190 -13.00 -2.26 -12.47
CA ASP A 190 -12.21 -1.58 -13.51
C ASP A 190 -12.96 -0.40 -14.18
N VAL A 191 -14.20 -0.11 -13.74
CA VAL A 191 -14.96 1.03 -14.25
C VAL A 191 -14.47 2.31 -13.58
N ARG A 192 -14.18 3.33 -14.41
CA ARG A 192 -13.84 4.67 -13.96
C ARG A 192 -15.10 5.44 -13.64
N VAL A 193 -15.19 5.93 -12.42
CA VAL A 193 -16.46 6.41 -11.85
C VAL A 193 -16.49 7.89 -11.55
N HIS A 194 -15.35 8.52 -11.29
CA HIS A 194 -15.29 9.97 -11.08
C HIS A 194 -14.00 10.61 -11.56
N GLN A 195 -14.06 11.91 -11.72
CA GLN A 195 -12.95 12.73 -12.17
C GLN A 195 -12.17 13.27 -10.99
N ILE A 196 -10.85 13.16 -11.06
CA ILE A 196 -9.94 13.80 -10.12
C ILE A 196 -9.15 14.90 -10.82
N LYS A 197 -8.86 15.94 -10.07
CA LYS A 197 -8.04 17.08 -10.49
C LYS A 197 -6.62 16.90 -9.95
N LEU A 198 -5.65 16.82 -10.85
CA LEU A 198 -4.24 16.81 -10.53
C LEU A 198 -3.77 18.21 -10.16
N LEU A 199 -3.11 18.38 -9.03
CA LEU A 199 -2.65 19.67 -8.56
C LEU A 199 -1.34 20.06 -9.24
N ARG A 200 -1.27 21.29 -9.75
CA ARG A 200 -0.07 21.82 -10.41
C ARG A 200 1.11 21.89 -9.43
N ASN A 201 2.32 21.80 -9.97
CA ASN A 201 3.56 21.85 -9.19
C ASN A 201 3.74 20.67 -8.22
N THR A 202 3.08 19.55 -8.48
CA THR A 202 3.27 18.30 -7.77
C THR A 202 3.96 17.26 -8.68
N PRO A 203 4.62 16.24 -8.12
CA PRO A 203 5.32 15.24 -8.91
C PRO A 203 4.39 14.27 -9.65
N ILE A 204 3.08 14.35 -9.44
CA ILE A 204 2.12 13.36 -9.96
C ILE A 204 2.11 13.28 -11.49
N PHE A 205 2.34 14.40 -12.18
CA PHE A 205 2.40 14.43 -13.64
C PHE A 205 3.57 13.57 -14.16
N ASP A 206 4.73 13.72 -13.56
CA ASP A 206 5.94 12.95 -13.94
C ASP A 206 5.79 11.49 -13.48
N ILE A 207 5.23 11.23 -12.29
CA ILE A 207 4.95 9.88 -11.77
C ILE A 207 4.04 9.11 -12.72
N MET A 208 2.95 9.70 -13.16
CA MET A 208 1.96 9.02 -14.01
C MET A 208 2.29 9.14 -15.50
N GLY A 209 3.24 9.99 -15.91
CA GLY A 209 3.55 10.25 -17.31
C GLY A 209 2.43 11.00 -18.02
N ILE A 210 1.83 11.99 -17.35
CA ILE A 210 0.72 12.81 -17.84
C ILE A 210 1.23 14.17 -18.31
N ASP A 211 0.73 14.67 -19.44
CA ASP A 211 1.01 16.03 -19.89
C ASP A 211 0.49 17.04 -18.85
N LYS A 212 1.31 18.03 -18.52
CA LYS A 212 0.96 19.08 -17.53
C LYS A 212 -0.26 19.94 -17.92
N ASN A 213 -0.68 19.87 -19.17
CA ASN A 213 -1.91 20.50 -19.64
C ASN A 213 -3.16 19.62 -19.41
N GLU A 214 -3.00 18.30 -19.21
CA GLU A 214 -4.07 17.35 -18.87
C GLU A 214 -4.15 17.23 -17.36
N ASN A 215 -4.87 18.13 -16.70
CA ASN A 215 -4.92 18.16 -15.24
C ASN A 215 -6.14 17.44 -14.63
N HIS A 216 -6.89 16.69 -15.43
CA HIS A 216 -8.02 15.89 -14.98
C HIS A 216 -7.93 14.47 -15.55
N ILE A 217 -8.18 13.48 -14.70
CA ILE A 217 -8.27 12.08 -15.11
C ILE A 217 -9.46 11.40 -14.44
N LEU A 218 -9.97 10.37 -15.09
CA LEU A 218 -10.99 9.51 -14.51
C LEU A 218 -10.34 8.34 -13.79
N ILE A 219 -10.81 8.02 -12.57
CA ILE A 219 -10.36 6.89 -11.76
C ILE A 219 -11.53 6.01 -11.33
N ASN A 220 -11.21 4.80 -10.89
CA ASN A 220 -12.13 3.94 -10.16
C ASN A 220 -12.11 4.27 -8.66
N SER A 221 -13.16 3.88 -7.95
CA SER A 221 -13.27 4.15 -6.52
C SER A 221 -14.16 3.15 -5.80
N ARG A 222 -13.77 2.72 -4.61
CA ARG A 222 -14.49 1.75 -3.76
C ARG A 222 -14.24 2.02 -2.28
N HIS A 223 -14.37 3.27 -1.83
CA HIS A 223 -14.08 3.58 -0.43
C HIS A 223 -15.26 4.25 0.26
N ASN A 224 -15.47 3.92 1.54
CA ASN A 224 -16.45 4.55 2.43
C ASN A 224 -15.79 5.51 3.43
N GLN A 225 -14.48 5.49 3.51
CA GLN A 225 -13.65 6.36 4.35
C GLN A 225 -12.69 7.11 3.46
N SER A 226 -12.30 8.32 3.84
CA SER A 226 -11.32 9.10 3.09
C SER A 226 -10.51 9.99 4.03
N MET A 227 -9.38 10.49 3.52
CA MET A 227 -8.66 11.56 4.19
C MET A 227 -9.48 12.86 4.10
N VAL A 228 -9.31 13.73 5.09
CA VAL A 228 -9.95 15.05 5.13
C VAL A 228 -9.06 16.07 4.42
N GLN A 229 -9.63 16.94 3.57
CA GLN A 229 -8.86 17.84 2.71
C GLN A 229 -8.20 19.01 3.46
N ASP A 230 -8.95 19.71 4.30
CA ASP A 230 -8.49 20.96 4.96
C ASP A 230 -7.61 20.69 6.19
N VAL A 231 -7.17 19.49 6.33
CA VAL A 231 -6.56 18.91 7.50
C VAL A 231 -5.10 19.24 7.65
N LEU A 232 -4.47 19.70 6.60
CA LEU A 232 -3.05 20.06 6.67
C LEU A 232 -2.75 21.23 7.64
N GLN A 233 -3.79 21.89 8.16
CA GLN A 233 -3.61 22.98 9.12
C GLN A 233 -4.35 22.78 10.46
N ASP A 234 -5.58 22.25 10.46
CA ASP A 234 -6.43 22.25 11.68
C ASP A 234 -6.66 20.88 12.33
N TYR A 235 -6.45 19.77 11.61
CA TYR A 235 -6.78 18.43 12.08
C TYR A 235 -5.58 17.46 12.11
N VAL A 236 -4.37 18.00 12.28
CA VAL A 236 -3.17 17.18 12.48
C VAL A 236 -3.00 16.87 13.95
N ILE A 237 -2.99 15.60 14.31
CA ILE A 237 -2.73 15.17 15.69
C ILE A 237 -1.23 15.23 15.96
N GLY A 238 -0.74 16.40 16.38
CA GLY A 238 0.67 16.63 16.69
C GLY A 238 1.54 16.90 15.45
N THR A 239 2.85 16.85 15.62
CA THR A 239 3.80 17.08 14.52
C THR A 239 3.87 15.86 13.61
N PRO A 240 3.64 15.97 12.29
CA PRO A 240 3.76 14.86 11.37
C PRO A 240 5.22 14.36 11.32
N LYS A 241 5.40 13.04 11.23
CA LYS A 241 6.72 12.42 11.01
C LYS A 241 7.23 12.68 9.59
N VAL A 242 6.29 12.78 8.65
CA VAL A 242 6.53 13.10 7.25
C VAL A 242 5.45 14.08 6.81
N LYS A 243 5.85 15.23 6.27
CA LYS A 243 4.90 16.15 5.65
C LYS A 243 4.33 15.48 4.40
N MET A 244 3.01 15.34 4.34
CA MET A 244 2.30 14.85 3.16
C MET A 244 1.81 16.03 2.33
N ASP A 245 2.10 16.02 1.05
CA ASP A 245 1.57 16.98 0.09
C ASP A 245 0.44 16.32 -0.71
N ILE A 246 -0.67 17.02 -0.93
CA ILE A 246 -1.79 16.53 -1.75
C ILE A 246 -1.41 16.73 -3.22
N TYR A 247 -1.55 15.65 -4.01
CA TYR A 247 -1.22 15.63 -5.43
C TYR A 247 -2.45 15.65 -6.33
N ALA A 248 -3.56 15.09 -5.85
CA ALA A 248 -4.84 15.11 -6.56
C ALA A 248 -6.01 15.10 -5.59
N ILE A 249 -7.11 15.71 -6.02
CA ILE A 249 -8.37 15.77 -5.28
C ILE A 249 -9.54 15.34 -6.17
N SER A 250 -10.59 14.80 -5.59
CA SER A 250 -11.89 14.64 -6.26
C SER A 250 -12.39 16.00 -6.71
N GLU A 251 -12.76 16.13 -7.99
CA GLU A 251 -13.26 17.39 -8.54
C GLU A 251 -14.62 17.79 -7.96
N ALA A 252 -15.42 16.81 -7.59
CA ALA A 252 -16.79 17.01 -7.12
C ALA A 252 -16.87 17.56 -5.69
N ASP A 253 -15.96 17.17 -4.79
CA ASP A 253 -16.06 17.46 -3.35
C ASP A 253 -14.72 17.74 -2.67
N GLY A 254 -13.62 17.71 -3.43
CA GLY A 254 -12.31 18.07 -2.93
C GLY A 254 -11.62 17.03 -2.05
N ILE A 255 -12.17 15.82 -1.92
CA ILE A 255 -11.52 14.75 -1.15
C ILE A 255 -10.13 14.44 -1.73
N PRO A 256 -9.09 14.29 -0.89
CA PRO A 256 -7.78 13.83 -1.34
C PRO A 256 -7.83 12.44 -1.96
N GLU A 257 -7.38 12.33 -3.20
CA GLU A 257 -7.34 11.08 -3.95
C GLU A 257 -5.92 10.55 -4.16
N ILE A 258 -4.93 11.45 -4.24
CA ILE A 258 -3.52 11.10 -4.29
C ILE A 258 -2.73 12.08 -3.42
N TRP A 259 -1.87 11.55 -2.56
CA TRP A 259 -0.96 12.33 -1.71
C TRP A 259 0.35 11.59 -1.47
N GLY A 260 1.34 12.29 -0.94
CA GLY A 260 2.61 11.64 -0.64
C GLY A 260 3.72 12.59 -0.25
N ASN A 261 4.92 12.05 -0.26
CA ASN A 261 6.15 12.82 -0.10
C ASN A 261 7.22 12.22 -1.03
N GLU A 262 7.62 12.96 -2.03
CA GLU A 262 8.56 12.49 -3.05
C GLU A 262 9.96 12.20 -2.47
N GLU A 263 10.43 13.05 -1.57
CA GLU A 263 11.75 12.89 -0.93
C GLU A 263 11.81 11.62 -0.08
N ALA A 264 10.75 11.33 0.66
CA ALA A 264 10.63 10.12 1.45
C ALA A 264 10.28 8.88 0.61
N GLY A 265 9.96 9.04 -0.68
CA GLY A 265 9.53 7.95 -1.55
C GLY A 265 8.16 7.39 -1.16
N ILE A 266 7.26 8.22 -0.66
CA ILE A 266 5.92 7.83 -0.23
C ILE A 266 4.89 8.28 -1.25
N LEU A 267 4.06 7.35 -1.73
CA LEU A 267 2.92 7.62 -2.59
C LEU A 267 1.69 6.90 -2.05
N CYS A 268 0.59 7.62 -1.95
CA CYS A 268 -0.69 7.17 -1.43
C CYS A 268 -1.77 7.44 -2.48
N VAL A 269 -2.56 6.42 -2.82
CA VAL A 269 -3.64 6.50 -3.81
C VAL A 269 -4.92 5.97 -3.18
N GLN A 270 -5.98 6.79 -3.14
CA GLN A 270 -7.25 6.40 -2.55
C GLN A 270 -8.03 5.43 -3.46
N GLY A 271 -7.96 5.61 -4.77
CA GLY A 271 -8.50 4.71 -5.77
C GLY A 271 -7.74 3.38 -5.88
N HIS A 272 -8.09 2.57 -6.86
CA HIS A 272 -7.55 1.23 -7.09
C HIS A 272 -6.81 1.13 -8.44
N PRO A 273 -5.58 1.65 -8.54
CA PRO A 273 -4.82 1.63 -9.79
C PRO A 273 -4.51 0.20 -10.28
N GLU A 274 -4.50 -0.80 -9.40
CA GLU A 274 -4.28 -2.21 -9.75
C GLU A 274 -5.33 -2.76 -10.73
N ASP A 275 -6.55 -2.29 -10.66
CA ASP A 275 -7.63 -2.73 -11.56
C ASP A 275 -7.59 -2.03 -12.93
N LEU A 276 -6.74 -1.02 -13.07
CA LEU A 276 -6.62 -0.18 -14.26
C LEU A 276 -5.22 -0.25 -14.91
N VAL A 277 -4.41 -1.25 -14.62
CA VAL A 277 -3.01 -1.36 -15.10
C VAL A 277 -2.86 -1.54 -16.62
N SER A 278 -3.93 -1.84 -17.33
CA SER A 278 -3.97 -1.75 -18.80
C SER A 278 -3.76 -0.30 -19.29
N ASP A 279 -4.08 0.70 -18.47
CA ASP A 279 -3.69 2.09 -18.66
C ASP A 279 -2.26 2.29 -18.13
N GLY A 280 -1.36 2.69 -19.02
CA GLY A 280 0.04 2.96 -18.66
C GLY A 280 0.20 3.98 -17.53
N LYS A 281 -0.71 4.96 -17.42
CA LYS A 281 -0.72 5.97 -16.33
C LYS A 281 -0.84 5.30 -14.95
N MET A 282 -1.74 4.31 -14.82
CA MET A 282 -1.96 3.57 -13.57
C MET A 282 -0.82 2.59 -13.28
N GLN A 283 -0.29 1.92 -14.31
CA GLN A 283 0.90 1.09 -14.16
C GLN A 283 2.13 1.90 -13.72
N ASN A 284 2.25 3.15 -14.12
CA ASN A 284 3.35 4.03 -13.74
C ASN A 284 3.41 4.32 -12.23
N ILE A 285 2.30 4.23 -11.51
CA ILE A 285 2.27 4.29 -10.03
C ILE A 285 3.14 3.17 -9.43
N TYR A 286 3.03 1.94 -9.95
CA TYR A 286 3.85 0.79 -9.52
C TYR A 286 5.29 0.89 -10.02
N ASN A 287 5.49 1.41 -11.23
CA ASN A 287 6.83 1.65 -11.77
C ASN A 287 7.59 2.69 -10.93
N TYR A 288 6.91 3.73 -10.45
CA TYR A 288 7.48 4.76 -9.58
C TYR A 288 8.02 4.16 -8.27
N ILE A 289 7.22 3.37 -7.55
CA ILE A 289 7.67 2.77 -6.30
C ILE A 289 8.85 1.82 -6.52
N THR A 290 8.86 1.12 -7.64
CA THR A 290 9.99 0.26 -8.05
C THR A 290 11.25 1.07 -8.33
N HIS A 291 11.09 2.24 -8.98
CA HIS A 291 12.21 3.15 -9.22
C HIS A 291 12.80 3.66 -7.91
N LYS A 292 11.96 4.14 -6.99
CA LYS A 292 12.39 4.57 -5.64
C LYS A 292 13.06 3.43 -4.85
N ALA A 293 12.59 2.20 -5.00
CA ALA A 293 13.21 1.02 -4.39
C ALA A 293 14.62 0.75 -4.94
N LYS A 294 14.83 0.93 -6.25
CA LYS A 294 16.18 0.84 -6.86
C LYS A 294 17.11 1.90 -6.30
N GLU A 295 16.65 3.15 -6.21
CA GLU A 295 17.43 4.25 -5.63
C GLU A 295 17.81 3.94 -4.18
N HIS A 296 16.86 3.47 -3.37
CA HIS A 296 17.10 3.09 -1.98
C HIS A 296 18.17 1.98 -1.88
N LYS A 297 18.04 0.92 -2.67
CA LYS A 297 18.97 -0.20 -2.70
C LYS A 297 20.40 0.22 -3.07
N LEU A 298 20.55 1.10 -4.04
CA LEU A 298 21.85 1.65 -4.44
C LEU A 298 22.49 2.49 -3.33
N ARG A 299 21.70 3.36 -2.68
CA ARG A 299 22.18 4.17 -1.55
C ARG A 299 22.61 3.29 -0.36
N TYR A 300 21.82 2.27 -0.04
CA TYR A 300 22.15 1.34 1.04
C TYR A 300 23.45 0.59 0.77
N ASN A 301 23.62 0.04 -0.42
CA ASN A 301 24.85 -0.66 -0.80
C ASN A 301 26.08 0.25 -0.73
N SER A 302 26.00 1.51 -1.21
CA SER A 302 27.11 2.46 -1.15
C SER A 302 27.54 2.79 0.29
N LEU A 303 26.57 2.88 1.21
CA LEU A 303 26.86 3.13 2.64
C LEU A 303 27.52 1.94 3.33
N VAL A 304 27.17 0.71 2.93
CA VAL A 304 27.80 -0.50 3.47
C VAL A 304 29.26 -0.58 3.00
N PHE A 305 29.54 -0.35 1.72
CA PHE A 305 30.91 -0.33 1.19
C PHE A 305 31.80 0.72 1.88
N GLN A 306 31.29 1.94 2.11
CA GLN A 306 32.05 3.00 2.79
C GLN A 306 32.35 2.69 4.27
N LYS A 307 31.52 1.89 4.94
CA LYS A 307 31.79 1.43 6.31
C LYS A 307 32.89 0.37 6.36
N ASP A 308 32.91 -0.53 5.41
CA ASP A 308 33.93 -1.60 5.32
C ASP A 308 35.30 -1.06 4.96
N GLU A 309 35.39 0.03 4.17
CA GLU A 309 36.64 0.72 3.88
C GLU A 309 37.22 1.51 5.07
N LYS A 310 36.34 1.99 5.99
CA LYS A 310 36.80 2.72 7.20
C LYS A 310 37.23 1.80 8.34
N VAL A 311 37.00 0.51 8.24
CA VAL A 311 37.36 -0.53 9.23
C VAL A 311 38.64 -1.29 8.81
N ARG A 312 39.15 -1.04 7.60
CA ARG A 312 40.45 -1.52 7.13
C ARG A 312 41.51 -0.43 7.25
#